data_446e878b0c4d5427014798011645d49a
#
_entry.id   446e878b0c4d5427014798011645d49a
#
_cell.length_a   1.000
_cell.length_b   1.000
_cell.length_c   1.000
_cell.angle_alpha   90.00
_cell.angle_beta   90.00
_cell.angle_gamma   90.00
#
_symmetry.space_group_name_H-M   'P 1'
#
loop_
_entity.id
_entity.type
_entity.pdbx_description
1 polymer ?
#
loop_
_entity_poly.entity_id
_entity_poly.type
_entity_poly.pdbx_seq_one_letter_code
_entity_poly.pdbx_strand_id
1 'polypeptide(L)'
;RLYAKQGIRRYGFHGTSHRYVAMRAGELLGVALERLSVITCHLGNGVSLAAVAGGWSVDTTMGLTPLEGIPMGTRSGDIDPALVFHLMREGKTLDEVEHMLQHESGLLGLSGRSQDVRELETAVTDGDEVLEVFAYRVRKAIGSYCAVLGRVDALIFTGGIGQHSAFMRRRILEGLQH
;
A
#
# COMPACT_ATOMS: atom_id res chain seq x y z
N ARG A 1 14.55 11.90 -19.46
CA ARG A 1 15.68 11.13 -20.03
C ARG A 1 15.67 9.68 -19.54
N LEU A 2 15.49 9.43 -18.23
CA LEU A 2 15.44 8.08 -17.66
C LEU A 2 14.26 7.28 -18.20
N TYR A 3 13.06 7.86 -18.24
CA TYR A 3 11.88 7.22 -18.83
C TYR A 3 12.11 6.81 -20.31
N ALA A 4 12.48 7.79 -21.15
CA ALA A 4 12.57 7.56 -22.60
C ALA A 4 13.72 6.61 -23.03
N LYS A 5 14.82 6.58 -22.26
CA LYS A 5 16.02 5.80 -22.64
C LYS A 5 16.15 4.48 -21.88
N GLN A 6 15.65 4.41 -20.65
CA GLN A 6 15.86 3.29 -19.74
C GLN A 6 14.55 2.65 -19.27
N GLY A 7 13.39 3.18 -19.67
CA GLY A 7 12.09 2.68 -19.26
C GLY A 7 11.80 2.85 -17.76
N ILE A 8 12.54 3.71 -17.06
CA ILE A 8 12.35 3.93 -15.63
C ILE A 8 11.09 4.75 -15.42
N ARG A 9 10.07 4.10 -14.86
CA ARG A 9 8.76 4.69 -14.59
C ARG A 9 8.09 3.98 -13.42
N ARG A 10 6.95 4.52 -12.96
CA ARG A 10 6.04 3.79 -12.06
C ARG A 10 5.34 2.70 -12.85
N TYR A 11 5.62 1.45 -12.54
CA TYR A 11 4.96 0.28 -13.15
C TYR A 11 3.72 -0.13 -12.37
N GLY A 12 3.78 -0.05 -11.05
CA GLY A 12 2.78 -0.61 -10.16
C GLY A 12 2.85 -2.15 -10.11
N PHE A 13 2.23 -2.71 -9.09
CA PHE A 13 2.20 -4.17 -8.88
C PHE A 13 0.82 -4.61 -8.43
N HIS A 14 0.62 -5.93 -8.32
CA HIS A 14 -0.68 -6.55 -8.04
C HIS A 14 -1.76 -6.22 -9.09
N GLY A 15 -1.36 -5.89 -10.32
CA GLY A 15 -2.26 -5.45 -11.38
C GLY A 15 -3.39 -6.42 -11.67
N THR A 16 -3.13 -7.74 -11.67
CA THR A 16 -4.16 -8.77 -11.82
C THR A 16 -5.21 -8.70 -10.71
N SER A 17 -4.77 -8.51 -9.46
CA SER A 17 -5.66 -8.36 -8.31
C SER A 17 -6.51 -7.09 -8.40
N HIS A 18 -5.88 -5.94 -8.65
CA HIS A 18 -6.59 -4.66 -8.79
C HIS A 18 -7.63 -4.70 -9.90
N ARG A 19 -7.27 -5.24 -11.06
CA ARG A 19 -8.19 -5.41 -12.19
C ARG A 19 -9.37 -6.31 -11.83
N TYR A 20 -9.10 -7.46 -11.25
CA TYR A 20 -10.13 -8.43 -10.90
C TYR A 20 -11.17 -7.84 -9.95
N VAL A 21 -10.72 -7.23 -8.85
CA VAL A 21 -11.65 -6.69 -7.85
C VAL A 21 -12.41 -5.46 -8.36
N ALA A 22 -11.83 -4.65 -9.25
CA ALA A 22 -12.53 -3.55 -9.90
C ALA A 22 -13.65 -4.06 -10.82
N MET A 23 -13.40 -5.11 -11.61
CA MET A 23 -14.42 -5.75 -12.43
C MET A 23 -15.55 -6.34 -11.56
N ARG A 24 -15.20 -7.05 -10.50
CA ARG A 24 -16.19 -7.60 -9.56
C ARG A 24 -17.04 -6.54 -8.87
N ALA A 25 -16.45 -5.39 -8.55
CA ALA A 25 -17.19 -4.25 -8.01
C ALA A 25 -18.21 -3.71 -9.02
N GLY A 26 -17.84 -3.57 -10.29
CA GLY A 26 -18.77 -3.17 -11.35
C GLY A 26 -19.98 -4.12 -11.45
N GLU A 27 -19.71 -5.42 -11.44
CA GLU A 27 -20.77 -6.45 -11.46
C GLU A 27 -21.70 -6.35 -10.23
N LEU A 28 -21.14 -6.22 -9.04
CA LEU A 28 -21.89 -6.13 -7.79
C LEU A 28 -22.73 -4.88 -7.68
N LEU A 29 -22.22 -3.75 -8.19
CA LEU A 29 -22.89 -2.46 -8.18
C LEU A 29 -23.84 -2.26 -9.37
N GLY A 30 -23.84 -3.15 -10.36
CA GLY A 30 -24.59 -2.98 -11.61
C GLY A 30 -24.13 -1.78 -12.43
N VAL A 31 -22.85 -1.41 -12.32
CA VAL A 31 -22.24 -0.27 -13.02
C VAL A 31 -21.24 -0.77 -14.05
N ALA A 32 -21.37 -0.31 -15.28
CA ALA A 32 -20.40 -0.64 -16.33
C ALA A 32 -18.99 -0.13 -15.93
N LEU A 33 -17.98 -0.95 -16.20
CA LEU A 33 -16.60 -0.70 -15.77
C LEU A 33 -16.07 0.66 -16.25
N GLU A 34 -16.48 1.07 -17.45
CA GLU A 34 -16.10 2.34 -18.08
C GLU A 34 -16.64 3.59 -17.33
N ARG A 35 -17.62 3.41 -16.48
CA ARG A 35 -18.24 4.48 -15.66
C ARG A 35 -17.87 4.37 -14.20
N LEU A 36 -17.12 3.31 -13.83
CA LEU A 36 -16.78 3.03 -12.45
C LEU A 36 -15.50 3.78 -12.04
N SER A 37 -15.53 4.35 -10.83
CA SER A 37 -14.40 5.01 -10.20
C SER A 37 -14.20 4.40 -8.81
N VAL A 38 -13.12 3.67 -8.60
CA VAL A 38 -12.90 2.93 -7.35
C VAL A 38 -11.47 3.03 -6.86
N ILE A 39 -11.30 2.86 -5.55
CA ILE A 39 -10.00 2.66 -4.93
C ILE A 39 -9.91 1.19 -4.51
N THR A 40 -8.88 0.51 -4.96
CA THR A 40 -8.63 -0.90 -4.61
C THR A 40 -7.43 -1.00 -3.70
N CYS A 41 -7.59 -1.68 -2.57
CA CYS A 41 -6.58 -1.87 -1.53
C CYS A 41 -6.21 -3.35 -1.47
N HIS A 42 -5.09 -3.73 -2.09
CA HIS A 42 -4.51 -5.06 -1.95
C HIS A 42 -3.62 -5.05 -0.71
N LEU A 43 -4.10 -5.65 0.38
CA LEU A 43 -3.42 -5.70 1.67
C LEU A 43 -3.02 -7.14 1.97
N GLY A 44 -1.76 -7.47 1.80
CA GLY A 44 -1.14 -8.76 2.09
C GLY A 44 0.25 -8.57 2.69
N ASN A 45 1.15 -9.54 2.53
CA ASN A 45 2.57 -9.32 2.88
C ASN A 45 3.18 -8.21 2.01
N GLY A 46 2.84 -8.16 0.71
CA GLY A 46 2.99 -6.97 -0.13
C GLY A 46 1.70 -6.14 -0.09
N VAL A 47 1.84 -4.82 -0.11
CA VAL A 47 0.72 -3.89 -0.01
C VAL A 47 0.76 -2.89 -1.14
N SER A 48 -0.35 -2.75 -1.87
CA SER A 48 -0.52 -1.65 -2.81
C SER A 48 -1.97 -1.19 -2.91
N LEU A 49 -2.13 0.09 -3.17
CA LEU A 49 -3.41 0.68 -3.53
C LEU A 49 -3.36 1.11 -5.00
N ALA A 50 -4.52 1.13 -5.63
CA ALA A 50 -4.68 1.71 -6.96
C ALA A 50 -5.95 2.55 -7.04
N ALA A 51 -5.84 3.71 -7.67
CA ALA A 51 -6.96 4.52 -8.14
C ALA A 51 -7.35 4.02 -9.53
N VAL A 52 -8.58 3.57 -9.69
CA VAL A 52 -9.09 3.01 -10.95
C VAL A 52 -10.25 3.84 -11.44
N ALA A 53 -10.14 4.38 -12.64
CA ALA A 53 -11.19 5.14 -13.32
C ALA A 53 -11.47 4.53 -14.69
N GLY A 54 -12.72 4.21 -14.98
CA GLY A 54 -13.11 3.64 -16.27
C GLY A 54 -12.40 2.33 -16.62
N GLY A 55 -12.04 1.53 -15.61
CA GLY A 55 -11.28 0.28 -15.79
C GLY A 55 -9.77 0.44 -15.93
N TRP A 56 -9.24 1.67 -15.91
CA TRP A 56 -7.81 1.95 -16.00
C TRP A 56 -7.24 2.37 -14.66
N SER A 57 -6.08 1.83 -14.30
CA SER A 57 -5.30 2.33 -13.16
C SER A 57 -4.71 3.69 -13.52
N VAL A 58 -5.20 4.75 -12.89
CA VAL A 58 -4.74 6.12 -13.12
C VAL A 58 -3.65 6.52 -12.14
N ASP A 59 -3.57 5.85 -10.98
CA ASP A 59 -2.47 5.95 -10.02
C ASP A 59 -2.35 4.68 -9.18
N THR A 60 -1.16 4.45 -8.62
CA THR A 60 -0.88 3.32 -7.73
C THR A 60 0.28 3.63 -6.78
N THR A 61 0.31 3.00 -5.61
CA THR A 61 1.31 3.28 -4.58
C THR A 61 2.68 2.67 -4.85
N MET A 62 2.77 1.50 -5.49
CA MET A 62 4.05 0.90 -5.86
C MET A 62 4.61 1.55 -7.13
N GLY A 63 5.93 1.70 -7.20
CA GLY A 63 6.62 2.48 -8.21
C GLY A 63 7.34 1.66 -9.28
N LEU A 64 8.63 1.95 -9.46
CA LEU A 64 9.54 1.17 -10.32
C LEU A 64 9.67 -0.26 -9.79
N THR A 65 9.71 -0.41 -8.48
CA THR A 65 9.79 -1.68 -7.76
C THR A 65 8.63 -1.81 -6.77
N PRO A 66 8.38 -2.99 -6.19
CA PRO A 66 7.37 -3.17 -5.16
C PRO A 66 7.84 -2.69 -3.76
N LEU A 67 8.85 -1.81 -3.68
CA LEU A 67 9.35 -1.24 -2.43
C LEU A 67 8.65 0.07 -2.06
N GLU A 68 8.32 0.91 -3.06
CA GLU A 68 7.67 2.22 -2.88
C GLU A 68 6.23 2.05 -2.34
N GLY A 69 5.76 3.01 -1.58
CA GLY A 69 4.37 3.15 -1.14
C GLY A 69 4.15 2.90 0.34
N ILE A 70 3.22 2.03 0.67
CA ILE A 70 2.81 1.71 2.04
C ILE A 70 3.88 0.82 2.69
N PRO A 71 4.22 1.00 3.99
CA PRO A 71 4.98 0.00 4.74
C PRO A 71 4.31 -1.37 4.64
N MET A 72 5.11 -2.42 4.45
CA MET A 72 4.61 -3.79 4.23
C MET A 72 5.09 -4.71 5.35
N GLY A 73 4.98 -6.00 5.20
CA GLY A 73 5.49 -6.94 6.20
C GLY A 73 6.94 -6.66 6.59
N THR A 74 7.83 -6.60 5.60
CA THR A 74 9.28 -6.35 5.79
C THR A 74 9.81 -5.16 5.02
N ARG A 75 9.07 -4.61 4.07
CA ARG A 75 9.50 -3.50 3.21
C ARG A 75 9.15 -2.15 3.82
N SER A 76 10.06 -1.20 3.68
CA SER A 76 9.93 0.14 4.27
C SER A 76 8.72 0.93 3.75
N GLY A 77 8.35 0.75 2.48
CA GLY A 77 7.50 1.72 1.79
C GLY A 77 8.24 3.05 1.58
N ASP A 78 7.49 4.14 1.50
CA ASP A 78 8.04 5.48 1.28
C ASP A 78 8.90 5.95 2.45
N ILE A 79 10.10 6.38 2.10
CA ILE A 79 11.07 7.01 3.01
C ILE A 79 11.57 8.32 2.39
N ASP A 80 12.26 9.13 3.17
CA ASP A 80 13.07 10.21 2.61
C ASP A 80 14.25 9.60 1.83
N PRO A 81 14.39 9.88 0.53
CA PRO A 81 15.49 9.36 -0.28
C PRO A 81 16.89 9.70 0.28
N ALA A 82 17.01 10.81 1.01
CA ALA A 82 18.28 11.21 1.63
C ALA A 82 18.73 10.23 2.73
N LEU A 83 17.82 9.44 3.30
CA LEU A 83 18.16 8.39 4.26
C LEU A 83 19.13 7.37 3.67
N VAL A 84 18.97 6.98 2.40
CA VAL A 84 19.89 6.07 1.70
C VAL A 84 21.30 6.63 1.69
N PHE A 85 21.44 7.91 1.32
CA PHE A 85 22.74 8.56 1.28
C PHE A 85 23.36 8.74 2.68
N HIS A 86 22.54 8.99 3.69
CA HIS A 86 22.98 9.08 5.09
C HIS A 86 23.56 7.75 5.54
N LEU A 87 22.85 6.65 5.39
CA LEU A 87 23.28 5.31 5.79
C LEU A 87 24.58 4.89 5.09
N MET A 88 24.71 5.21 3.80
CA MET A 88 25.94 4.93 3.06
C MET A 88 27.14 5.75 3.57
N ARG A 89 26.93 7.01 3.99
CA ARG A 89 27.98 7.82 4.62
C ARG A 89 28.39 7.30 5.99
N GLU A 90 27.46 6.69 6.71
CA GLU A 90 27.72 5.99 7.99
C GLU A 90 28.44 4.62 7.79
N GLY A 91 28.79 4.27 6.54
CA GLY A 91 29.60 3.10 6.21
C GLY A 91 28.84 1.86 5.74
N LYS A 92 27.50 1.93 5.62
CA LYS A 92 26.75 0.82 5.03
C LYS A 92 26.99 0.75 3.52
N THR A 93 27.12 -0.47 3.01
CA THR A 93 27.16 -0.73 1.57
C THR A 93 25.76 -0.58 0.94
N LEU A 94 25.73 -0.47 -0.38
CA LEU A 94 24.48 -0.45 -1.13
C LEU A 94 23.61 -1.68 -0.84
N ASP A 95 24.24 -2.87 -0.86
CA ASP A 95 23.54 -4.15 -0.64
C ASP A 95 22.95 -4.24 0.77
N GLU A 96 23.66 -3.74 1.78
CA GLU A 96 23.16 -3.69 3.17
C GLU A 96 21.96 -2.74 3.30
N VAL A 97 22.02 -1.57 2.65
CA VAL A 97 20.89 -0.63 2.66
C VAL A 97 19.69 -1.22 1.92
N GLU A 98 19.91 -1.84 0.75
CA GLU A 98 18.85 -2.51 0.01
C GLU A 98 18.21 -3.62 0.83
N HIS A 99 19.03 -4.49 1.44
CA HIS A 99 18.56 -5.58 2.30
C HIS A 99 17.71 -5.07 3.47
N MET A 100 18.18 -4.05 4.17
CA MET A 100 17.47 -3.43 5.29
C MET A 100 16.11 -2.89 4.87
N LEU A 101 16.02 -2.18 3.74
CA LEU A 101 14.78 -1.59 3.27
C LEU A 101 13.77 -2.63 2.77
N GLN A 102 14.25 -3.76 2.23
CA GLN A 102 13.38 -4.81 1.68
C GLN A 102 12.99 -5.88 2.70
N HIS A 103 13.85 -6.19 3.69
CA HIS A 103 13.72 -7.38 4.51
C HIS A 103 13.67 -7.13 6.02
N GLU A 104 14.13 -5.97 6.50
CA GLU A 104 14.26 -5.67 7.93
C GLU A 104 13.44 -4.45 8.37
N SER A 105 12.61 -3.91 7.47
CA SER A 105 11.78 -2.71 7.68
C SER A 105 10.30 -3.09 7.84
N GLY A 106 9.42 -2.18 7.52
CA GLY A 106 7.97 -2.38 7.55
C GLY A 106 7.44 -2.75 8.94
N LEU A 107 6.43 -3.62 8.98
CA LEU A 107 5.83 -4.08 10.25
C LEU A 107 6.85 -4.81 11.13
N LEU A 108 7.74 -5.61 10.50
CA LEU A 108 8.81 -6.28 11.23
C LEU A 108 9.73 -5.28 11.92
N GLY A 109 10.24 -4.29 11.16
CA GLY A 109 11.15 -3.28 11.71
C GLY A 109 10.48 -2.39 12.77
N LEU A 110 9.23 -2.00 12.56
CA LEU A 110 8.46 -1.18 13.50
C LEU A 110 8.14 -1.93 14.80
N SER A 111 7.76 -3.22 14.69
CA SER A 111 7.39 -4.03 15.87
C SER A 111 8.58 -4.63 16.59
N GLY A 112 9.69 -4.86 15.89
CA GLY A 112 10.83 -5.63 16.37
C GLY A 112 10.53 -7.12 16.63
N ARG A 113 9.34 -7.63 16.22
CA ARG A 113 8.91 -8.98 16.59
C ARG A 113 8.24 -9.79 15.47
N SER A 114 7.41 -9.16 14.63
CA SER A 114 6.69 -9.89 13.58
C SER A 114 6.32 -8.99 12.40
N GLN A 115 6.24 -9.60 11.24
CA GLN A 115 5.67 -9.03 10.02
C GLN A 115 4.19 -9.41 9.81
N ASP A 116 3.67 -10.35 10.60
CA ASP A 116 2.32 -10.91 10.44
C ASP A 116 1.32 -10.09 11.24
N VAL A 117 0.37 -9.45 10.52
CA VAL A 117 -0.68 -8.63 11.14
C VAL A 117 -1.51 -9.44 12.14
N ARG A 118 -1.73 -10.74 11.93
CA ARG A 118 -2.50 -11.59 12.83
C ARG A 118 -1.81 -11.71 14.20
N GLU A 119 -0.49 -11.87 14.20
CA GLU A 119 0.30 -11.92 15.44
C GLU A 119 0.32 -10.55 16.12
N LEU A 120 0.45 -9.49 15.33
CA LEU A 120 0.43 -8.12 15.85
C LEU A 120 -0.94 -7.74 16.42
N GLU A 121 -2.06 -8.16 15.80
CA GLU A 121 -3.41 -7.92 16.32
C GLU A 121 -3.66 -8.62 17.68
N THR A 122 -3.16 -9.84 17.86
CA THR A 122 -3.32 -10.59 19.12
C THR A 122 -2.47 -10.03 20.25
N ALA A 123 -1.40 -9.34 19.91
CA ALA A 123 -0.46 -8.75 20.86
C ALA A 123 -0.66 -7.24 21.07
N VAL A 124 -1.79 -6.68 20.58
CA VAL A 124 -2.11 -5.26 20.80
C VAL A 124 -2.21 -5.01 22.30
N THR A 125 -1.29 -4.20 22.79
CA THR A 125 -1.32 -3.61 24.14
C THR A 125 -1.56 -2.11 23.99
N ASP A 126 -2.01 -1.46 25.07
CA ASP A 126 -2.12 -0.02 25.08
C ASP A 126 -0.74 0.60 24.75
N GLY A 127 -0.66 1.33 23.64
CA GLY A 127 0.57 1.94 23.14
C GLY A 127 1.26 1.18 21.99
N ASP A 128 0.69 0.10 21.44
CA ASP A 128 1.20 -0.54 20.24
C ASP A 128 0.75 0.25 19.00
N GLU A 129 1.63 1.15 18.53
CA GLU A 129 1.35 2.05 17.41
C GLU A 129 1.62 1.42 16.04
N VAL A 130 2.18 0.21 15.96
CA VAL A 130 2.62 -0.39 14.70
C VAL A 130 1.49 -0.53 13.69
N LEU A 131 0.35 -1.08 14.14
CA LEU A 131 -0.83 -1.25 13.29
C LEU A 131 -1.52 0.09 12.99
N GLU A 132 -1.41 1.08 13.90
CA GLU A 132 -1.91 2.42 13.63
C GLU A 132 -1.06 3.14 12.57
N VAL A 133 0.26 3.01 12.59
CA VAL A 133 1.14 3.52 11.53
C VAL A 133 0.75 2.92 10.17
N PHE A 134 0.51 1.61 10.12
CA PHE A 134 0.06 0.94 8.91
C PHE A 134 -1.30 1.47 8.44
N ALA A 135 -2.31 1.52 9.33
CA ALA A 135 -3.64 2.02 9.02
C ALA A 135 -3.61 3.49 8.55
N TYR A 136 -2.83 4.33 9.23
CA TYR A 136 -2.63 5.73 8.87
C TYR A 136 -2.05 5.89 7.46
N ARG A 137 -1.03 5.10 7.10
CA ARG A 137 -0.40 5.18 5.78
C ARG A 137 -1.37 4.73 4.67
N VAL A 138 -2.16 3.70 4.91
CA VAL A 138 -3.22 3.25 3.98
C VAL A 138 -4.30 4.33 3.86
N ARG A 139 -4.80 4.87 4.97
CA ARG A 139 -5.80 5.94 5.01
C ARG A 139 -5.34 7.19 4.24
N LYS A 140 -4.10 7.60 4.44
CA LYS A 140 -3.49 8.73 3.72
C LYS A 140 -3.47 8.51 2.21
N ALA A 141 -3.12 7.31 1.75
CA ALA A 141 -3.14 6.96 0.34
C ALA A 141 -4.58 6.94 -0.22
N ILE A 142 -5.55 6.43 0.53
CA ILE A 142 -6.97 6.51 0.15
C ILE A 142 -7.39 7.97 -0.03
N GLY A 143 -7.06 8.84 0.93
CA GLY A 143 -7.38 10.27 0.84
C GLY A 143 -6.76 10.94 -0.40
N SER A 144 -5.52 10.62 -0.73
CA SER A 144 -4.89 11.13 -1.94
C SER A 144 -5.60 10.66 -3.21
N TYR A 145 -6.06 9.41 -3.24
CA TYR A 145 -6.78 8.86 -4.39
C TYR A 145 -8.22 9.35 -4.49
N CYS A 146 -8.86 9.72 -3.38
CA CYS A 146 -10.13 10.47 -3.42
C CYS A 146 -9.94 11.80 -4.17
N ALA A 147 -8.85 12.51 -3.91
CA ALA A 147 -8.52 13.75 -4.62
C ALA A 147 -8.21 13.53 -6.10
N VAL A 148 -7.48 12.45 -6.44
CA VAL A 148 -7.15 12.08 -7.83
C VAL A 148 -8.39 11.72 -8.65
N LEU A 149 -9.32 10.97 -8.05
CA LEU A 149 -10.52 10.46 -8.73
C LEU A 149 -11.66 11.47 -8.75
N GLY A 150 -11.73 12.39 -7.78
CA GLY A 150 -12.82 13.35 -7.58
C GLY A 150 -14.15 12.70 -7.13
N ARG A 151 -14.46 11.50 -7.66
CA ARG A 151 -15.58 10.66 -7.25
C ARG A 151 -15.10 9.25 -6.99
N VAL A 152 -15.56 8.64 -5.91
CA VAL A 152 -15.26 7.26 -5.56
C VAL A 152 -16.58 6.51 -5.34
N ASP A 153 -16.88 5.54 -6.19
CA ASP A 153 -18.09 4.73 -6.10
C ASP A 153 -17.93 3.59 -5.08
N ALA A 154 -16.72 3.09 -4.90
CA ALA A 154 -16.42 2.08 -3.89
C ALA A 154 -14.95 2.09 -3.46
N LEU A 155 -14.73 1.70 -2.21
CA LEU A 155 -13.43 1.32 -1.65
C LEU A 155 -13.40 -0.21 -1.47
N ILE A 156 -12.42 -0.87 -2.04
CA ILE A 156 -12.40 -2.32 -2.15
C ILE A 156 -11.16 -2.87 -1.45
N PHE A 157 -11.37 -3.75 -0.47
CA PHE A 157 -10.30 -4.46 0.23
C PHE A 157 -10.11 -5.86 -0.33
N THR A 158 -8.86 -6.25 -0.59
CA THR A 158 -8.45 -7.57 -1.06
C THR A 158 -7.07 -7.93 -0.50
N GLY A 159 -6.58 -9.13 -0.81
CA GLY A 159 -5.40 -9.69 -0.15
C GLY A 159 -5.73 -10.25 1.23
N GLY A 160 -4.80 -10.99 1.83
CA GLY A 160 -5.04 -11.71 3.08
C GLY A 160 -5.49 -10.81 4.23
N ILE A 161 -4.80 -9.69 4.46
CA ILE A 161 -5.15 -8.71 5.48
C ILE A 161 -6.47 -8.03 5.12
N GLY A 162 -6.61 -7.59 3.87
CA GLY A 162 -7.82 -6.90 3.41
C GLY A 162 -9.10 -7.73 3.53
N GLN A 163 -9.02 -9.03 3.29
CA GLN A 163 -10.15 -9.95 3.39
C GLN A 163 -10.45 -10.36 4.84
N HIS A 164 -9.43 -10.74 5.60
CA HIS A 164 -9.62 -11.47 6.85
C HIS A 164 -9.51 -10.61 8.10
N SER A 165 -8.82 -9.46 8.06
CA SER A 165 -8.73 -8.57 9.21
C SER A 165 -9.86 -7.53 9.20
N ALA A 166 -10.93 -7.79 9.95
CA ALA A 166 -11.96 -6.79 10.22
C ALA A 166 -11.42 -5.64 11.08
N PHE A 167 -10.46 -5.93 11.95
CA PHE A 167 -9.79 -4.94 12.79
C PHE A 167 -9.08 -3.90 11.92
N MET A 168 -8.23 -4.34 10.99
CA MET A 168 -7.50 -3.41 10.11
C MET A 168 -8.42 -2.60 9.21
N ARG A 169 -9.45 -3.22 8.62
CA ARG A 169 -10.43 -2.46 7.82
C ARG A 169 -11.09 -1.36 8.64
N ARG A 170 -11.50 -1.64 9.88
CA ARG A 170 -12.09 -0.63 10.78
C ARG A 170 -11.10 0.50 11.05
N ARG A 171 -9.86 0.17 11.45
CA ARG A 171 -8.81 1.16 11.72
C ARG A 171 -8.51 2.04 10.51
N ILE A 172 -8.44 1.46 9.30
CA ILE A 172 -8.21 2.21 8.07
C ILE A 172 -9.37 3.17 7.76
N LEU A 173 -10.61 2.75 8.02
CA LEU A 173 -11.81 3.53 7.71
C LEU A 173 -12.12 4.63 8.73
N GLU A 174 -11.49 4.63 9.89
CA GLU A 174 -11.67 5.69 10.89
C GLU A 174 -11.36 7.07 10.30
N GLY A 175 -12.33 7.99 10.36
CA GLY A 175 -12.19 9.35 9.83
C GLY A 175 -12.41 9.51 8.32
N LEU A 176 -12.85 8.45 7.62
CA LEU A 176 -13.22 8.53 6.19
C LEU A 176 -14.75 8.59 5.96
N GLN A 177 -15.53 8.95 6.98
CA GLN A 177 -17.01 8.99 6.90
C GLN A 177 -17.58 10.26 6.24
N HIS A 178 -16.79 11.01 5.50
CA HIS A 178 -17.21 12.30 4.88
C HIS A 178 -17.54 12.15 3.40
#